data_ec2352c5ef9f2e025c45050deb7bc9d0
#
_entry.id   ec2352c5ef9f2e025c45050deb7bc9d0
#
_cell.length_a   1.000
_cell.length_b   1.000
_cell.length_c   1.000
_cell.angle_alpha   90.00
_cell.angle_beta   90.00
_cell.angle_gamma   90.00
#
_symmetry.space_group_name_H-M   'P 1'
#
loop_
_entity.id
_entity.type
_entity.pdbx_description
1 polymer ?
#
loop_
_entity_poly.entity_id
_entity_poly.type
_entity_poly.pdbx_seq_one_letter_code
_entity_poly.pdbx_strand_id
1 'polypeptide(L)'
;MRRNRTGVWRVTGVLTALTTAAAIASVAPAQAQTTAQLSAYVSDGWGGGTITSQPAGINCHQEAWDPYASNDPQPNPTGTCTASFEVGTTVTFTATPDTGSFVNDGPSPNPVTVHTGYNYTWVMFCPNEGLCSAG
;
A
#
# COMPACT_ATOMS: atom_id res chain seq x y z
N MET A 1 70.08 67.37 -30.09
CA MET A 1 69.02 67.74 -29.11
C MET A 1 67.69 67.09 -29.50
N ARG A 2 67.20 66.12 -28.74
CA ARG A 2 65.81 65.83 -28.51
C ARG A 2 65.73 64.62 -27.58
N ARG A 3 65.19 64.88 -26.42
CA ARG A 3 64.94 63.86 -25.36
C ARG A 3 63.77 63.02 -25.75
N ASN A 4 63.96 61.68 -25.76
CA ASN A 4 62.85 60.69 -25.80
C ASN A 4 62.44 60.38 -24.38
N ARG A 5 61.17 60.67 -24.05
CA ARG A 5 60.52 60.24 -22.80
C ARG A 5 59.81 58.89 -23.05
N THR A 6 60.34 57.87 -22.46
CA THR A 6 59.66 56.55 -22.38
C THR A 6 58.56 56.59 -21.30
N GLY A 7 57.32 56.57 -21.74
CA GLY A 7 56.18 56.42 -20.84
C GLY A 7 56.02 54.95 -20.38
N VAL A 8 56.11 54.74 -19.07
CA VAL A 8 55.84 53.43 -18.42
C VAL A 8 54.35 53.35 -18.20
N TRP A 9 53.70 52.42 -18.90
CA TRP A 9 52.29 52.06 -18.64
C TRP A 9 52.27 51.07 -17.53
N ARG A 10 51.68 51.42 -16.37
CA ARG A 10 51.37 50.52 -15.30
C ARG A 10 50.02 49.84 -15.62
N VAL A 11 50.06 48.57 -15.94
CA VAL A 11 48.85 47.70 -16.05
C VAL A 11 48.52 47.25 -14.67
N THR A 12 47.45 47.81 -14.09
CA THR A 12 46.91 47.38 -12.83
C THR A 12 45.97 46.16 -13.15
N GLY A 13 46.47 44.96 -12.91
CA GLY A 13 45.64 43.73 -13.04
C GLY A 13 44.71 43.63 -11.84
N VAL A 14 43.42 43.71 -12.10
CA VAL A 14 42.38 43.38 -11.12
C VAL A 14 42.20 41.86 -11.11
N LEU A 15 42.68 41.17 -10.06
CA LEU A 15 42.36 39.77 -9.82
C LEU A 15 40.92 39.66 -9.24
N THR A 16 39.97 39.27 -10.05
CA THR A 16 38.64 38.85 -9.59
C THR A 16 38.76 37.40 -9.10
N ALA A 17 38.74 37.18 -7.80
CA ALA A 17 38.62 35.86 -7.20
C ALA A 17 37.18 35.38 -7.36
N LEU A 18 36.94 34.37 -8.23
CA LEU A 18 35.69 33.63 -8.28
C LEU A 18 35.67 32.65 -7.10
N THR A 19 34.89 32.94 -6.06
CA THR A 19 34.55 31.99 -5.00
C THR A 19 33.43 31.10 -5.50
N THR A 20 33.74 29.88 -5.95
CA THR A 20 32.76 28.84 -6.19
C THR A 20 32.25 28.31 -4.84
N ALA A 21 31.02 28.71 -4.46
CA ALA A 21 30.32 28.10 -3.32
C ALA A 21 29.88 26.67 -3.71
N ALA A 22 30.57 25.68 -3.19
CA ALA A 22 30.13 24.29 -3.28
C ALA A 22 28.89 24.11 -2.39
N ALA A 23 27.70 23.95 -3.01
CA ALA A 23 26.49 23.59 -2.30
C ALA A 23 26.61 22.11 -1.88
N ILE A 24 26.85 21.88 -0.59
CA ILE A 24 26.80 20.53 0.00
C ILE A 24 25.33 20.18 0.16
N ALA A 25 24.78 19.39 -0.77
CA ALA A 25 23.46 18.81 -0.63
C ALA A 25 23.54 17.77 0.52
N SER A 26 23.01 18.11 1.69
CA SER A 26 22.85 17.17 2.79
C SER A 26 21.74 16.18 2.40
N VAL A 27 22.13 14.95 2.05
CA VAL A 27 21.19 13.83 1.91
C VAL A 27 20.72 13.48 3.31
N ALA A 28 19.47 13.83 3.65
CA ALA A 28 18.86 13.38 4.89
C ALA A 28 18.76 11.84 4.86
N PRO A 29 19.09 11.14 5.97
CA PRO A 29 18.93 9.69 6.03
C PRO A 29 17.46 9.35 5.80
N ALA A 30 17.18 8.40 4.89
CA ALA A 30 15.85 7.86 4.70
C ALA A 30 15.41 7.21 6.02
N GLN A 31 14.39 7.75 6.65
CA GLN A 31 13.81 7.14 7.84
C GLN A 31 13.13 5.84 7.42
N ALA A 32 13.48 4.73 8.08
CA ALA A 32 12.79 3.46 7.87
C ALA A 32 11.32 3.63 8.27
N GLN A 33 10.41 3.50 7.30
CA GLN A 33 8.99 3.58 7.56
C GLN A 33 8.56 2.29 8.30
N THR A 34 7.83 2.48 9.39
CA THR A 34 7.29 1.36 10.15
C THR A 34 6.12 0.76 9.39
N THR A 35 6.16 -0.55 9.13
CA THR A 35 5.06 -1.29 8.51
C THR A 35 4.35 -2.16 9.53
N ALA A 36 3.07 -2.44 9.30
CA ALA A 36 2.28 -3.38 10.06
C ALA A 36 1.45 -4.26 9.14
N GLN A 37 1.09 -5.46 9.62
CA GLN A 37 0.25 -6.38 8.86
C GLN A 37 -1.21 -6.01 8.97
N LEU A 38 -1.93 -6.21 7.88
CA LEU A 38 -3.38 -6.09 7.76
C LEU A 38 -3.92 -7.37 7.13
N SER A 39 -4.88 -8.01 7.78
CA SER A 39 -5.50 -9.27 7.35
C SER A 39 -6.93 -9.06 6.90
N ALA A 40 -7.29 -9.67 5.78
CA ALA A 40 -8.67 -9.79 5.34
C ALA A 40 -9.18 -11.20 5.66
N TYR A 41 -10.27 -11.29 6.41
CA TYR A 41 -10.93 -12.54 6.74
C TYR A 41 -12.18 -12.70 5.88
N VAL A 42 -12.30 -13.85 5.27
CA VAL A 42 -13.54 -14.24 4.61
C VAL A 42 -14.26 -15.21 5.56
N SER A 43 -15.44 -14.82 6.04
CA SER A 43 -16.18 -15.61 7.03
C SER A 43 -16.92 -16.79 6.39
N ASP A 44 -17.41 -17.71 7.23
CA ASP A 44 -18.02 -18.99 6.86
C ASP A 44 -19.44 -18.87 6.24
N GLY A 45 -19.63 -17.88 5.35
CA GLY A 45 -20.93 -17.63 4.73
C GLY A 45 -21.34 -18.61 3.62
N TRP A 46 -20.48 -19.58 3.27
CA TRP A 46 -20.64 -20.61 2.23
C TRP A 46 -20.72 -20.10 0.79
N GLY A 47 -20.85 -18.81 0.56
CA GLY A 47 -20.71 -18.20 -0.76
C GLY A 47 -19.24 -17.98 -1.13
N GLY A 48 -18.98 -17.83 -2.45
CA GLY A 48 -17.68 -17.49 -2.99
C GLY A 48 -17.54 -16.01 -3.30
N GLY A 49 -16.31 -15.53 -3.27
CA GLY A 49 -15.99 -14.15 -3.64
C GLY A 49 -14.56 -13.73 -3.33
N THR A 50 -14.22 -12.55 -3.79
CA THR A 50 -12.88 -11.98 -3.65
C THR A 50 -12.94 -10.65 -2.92
N ILE A 51 -12.04 -10.43 -1.96
CA ILE A 51 -11.79 -9.13 -1.36
C ILE A 51 -10.45 -8.59 -1.84
N THR A 52 -10.44 -7.34 -2.31
CA THR A 52 -9.23 -6.65 -2.77
C THR A 52 -9.03 -5.36 -1.99
N SER A 53 -7.78 -4.86 -1.94
CA SER A 53 -7.44 -3.62 -1.25
C SER A 53 -6.91 -2.53 -2.19
N GLN A 54 -7.13 -1.28 -1.76
CA GLN A 54 -6.50 -0.08 -2.32
C GLN A 54 -5.93 0.76 -1.16
N PRO A 55 -4.60 0.98 -1.10
CA PRO A 55 -3.54 0.51 -2.02
C PRO A 55 -3.51 -1.01 -2.17
N ALA A 56 -3.00 -1.48 -3.34
CA ALA A 56 -2.91 -2.90 -3.63
C ALA A 56 -2.00 -3.62 -2.63
N GLY A 57 -2.37 -4.82 -2.23
CA GLY A 57 -1.63 -5.67 -1.29
C GLY A 57 -2.44 -6.90 -0.94
N ILE A 58 -3.76 -6.75 -0.77
CA ILE A 58 -4.69 -7.85 -0.50
C ILE A 58 -5.47 -8.18 -1.77
N ASN A 59 -5.51 -9.47 -2.08
CA ASN A 59 -6.34 -10.10 -3.10
C ASN A 59 -6.62 -11.52 -2.62
N CYS A 60 -7.67 -11.66 -1.81
CA CYS A 60 -8.02 -12.88 -1.10
C CYS A 60 -9.35 -13.41 -1.61
N HIS A 61 -9.36 -14.66 -2.06
CA HIS A 61 -10.51 -15.32 -2.64
C HIS A 61 -10.96 -16.51 -1.78
N GLN A 62 -12.25 -16.60 -1.52
CA GLN A 62 -12.93 -17.73 -0.94
C GLN A 62 -13.76 -18.44 -2.01
N GLU A 63 -13.54 -19.73 -2.20
CA GLU A 63 -14.38 -20.56 -3.05
C GLU A 63 -15.73 -20.87 -2.38
N ALA A 64 -16.81 -20.87 -3.14
CA ALA A 64 -18.12 -21.26 -2.63
C ALA A 64 -18.10 -22.72 -2.22
N TRP A 65 -18.76 -23.04 -1.10
CA TRP A 65 -18.81 -24.39 -0.55
C TRP A 65 -20.21 -24.72 -0.03
N ASP A 66 -20.68 -25.92 -0.34
CA ASP A 66 -21.96 -26.43 0.14
C ASP A 66 -21.73 -27.59 1.14
N PRO A 67 -22.00 -27.39 2.44
CA PRO A 67 -21.81 -28.42 3.44
C PRO A 67 -22.75 -29.62 3.29
N TYR A 68 -23.83 -29.48 2.52
CA TYR A 68 -24.80 -30.56 2.29
C TYR A 68 -24.48 -31.37 1.03
N ALA A 69 -23.74 -30.77 0.08
CA ALA A 69 -23.33 -31.43 -1.16
C ALA A 69 -21.93 -32.05 -1.09
N SER A 70 -21.09 -31.61 -0.16
CA SER A 70 -19.73 -32.09 0.02
C SER A 70 -19.50 -32.69 1.40
N ASN A 71 -18.74 -33.80 1.43
CA ASN A 71 -18.23 -34.36 2.69
C ASN A 71 -16.86 -33.79 3.06
N ASP A 72 -16.27 -32.97 2.17
CA ASP A 72 -15.00 -32.32 2.39
C ASP A 72 -15.16 -31.07 3.27
N PRO A 73 -14.15 -30.70 4.05
CA PRO A 73 -14.17 -29.43 4.78
C PRO A 73 -14.20 -28.24 3.83
N GLN A 74 -14.71 -27.11 4.30
CA GLN A 74 -14.68 -25.85 3.54
C GLN A 74 -13.23 -25.54 3.11
N PRO A 75 -12.99 -25.21 1.83
CA PRO A 75 -11.68 -24.82 1.36
C PRO A 75 -11.15 -23.58 2.10
N ASN A 76 -9.86 -23.56 2.40
CA ASN A 76 -9.23 -22.35 2.92
C ASN A 76 -9.21 -21.26 1.85
N PRO A 77 -9.30 -19.98 2.23
CA PRO A 77 -9.12 -18.87 1.32
C PRO A 77 -7.77 -18.95 0.60
N THR A 78 -7.73 -18.50 -0.65
CA THR A 78 -6.55 -18.49 -1.52
C THR A 78 -6.12 -17.07 -1.88
N GLY A 79 -4.90 -16.93 -2.42
CA GLY A 79 -4.32 -15.65 -2.77
C GLY A 79 -3.67 -14.93 -1.59
N THR A 80 -3.62 -13.62 -1.63
CA THR A 80 -2.97 -12.78 -0.61
C THR A 80 -4.02 -12.25 0.37
N CYS A 81 -4.22 -12.95 1.48
CA CYS A 81 -5.20 -12.57 2.51
C CYS A 81 -4.60 -11.69 3.62
N THR A 82 -3.28 -11.56 3.67
CA THR A 82 -2.56 -10.69 4.61
C THR A 82 -1.43 -9.98 3.86
N ALA A 83 -1.29 -8.67 4.09
CA ALA A 83 -0.23 -7.86 3.48
C ALA A 83 0.29 -6.82 4.48
N SER A 84 1.52 -6.34 4.25
CA SER A 84 2.14 -5.28 5.05
C SER A 84 1.90 -3.93 4.39
N PHE A 85 1.49 -2.95 5.19
CA PHE A 85 1.30 -1.56 4.79
C PHE A 85 2.06 -0.64 5.75
N GLU A 86 2.40 0.55 5.30
CA GLU A 86 2.97 1.57 6.17
C GLU A 86 1.96 2.00 7.24
N VAL A 87 2.44 2.16 8.48
CA VAL A 87 1.63 2.68 9.57
C VAL A 87 1.12 4.08 9.22
N GLY A 88 -0.18 4.31 9.39
CA GLY A 88 -0.87 5.54 8.98
C GLY A 88 -1.53 5.46 7.59
N THR A 89 -1.25 4.42 6.79
CA THR A 89 -1.93 4.23 5.51
C THR A 89 -3.40 3.92 5.73
N THR A 90 -4.28 4.59 4.99
CA THR A 90 -5.70 4.25 4.94
C THR A 90 -5.95 3.28 3.78
N VAL A 91 -6.41 2.08 4.10
CA VAL A 91 -6.68 0.99 3.14
C VAL A 91 -8.17 0.83 2.99
N THR A 92 -8.66 0.91 1.74
CA THR A 92 -10.06 0.64 1.39
C THR A 92 -10.20 -0.74 0.77
N PHE A 93 -11.34 -1.38 0.99
CA PHE A 93 -11.61 -2.72 0.51
C PHE A 93 -12.82 -2.75 -0.42
N THR A 94 -12.74 -3.64 -1.41
CA THR A 94 -13.83 -3.96 -2.31
C THR A 94 -14.09 -5.47 -2.24
N ALA A 95 -15.33 -5.86 -1.97
CA ALA A 95 -15.77 -7.24 -2.03
C ALA A 95 -16.53 -7.47 -3.34
N THR A 96 -16.13 -8.49 -4.08
CA THR A 96 -16.74 -8.91 -5.34
C THR A 96 -17.20 -10.35 -5.20
N PRO A 97 -18.52 -10.62 -5.15
CA PRO A 97 -19.01 -11.99 -5.05
C PRO A 97 -18.82 -12.73 -6.37
N ASP A 98 -18.64 -14.05 -6.27
CA ASP A 98 -18.65 -14.94 -7.42
C ASP A 98 -20.06 -15.12 -7.97
N THR A 99 -20.15 -15.64 -9.20
CA THR A 99 -21.45 -16.04 -9.78
C THR A 99 -22.16 -17.01 -8.86
N GLY A 100 -23.42 -16.72 -8.52
CA GLY A 100 -24.20 -17.55 -7.58
C GLY A 100 -24.03 -17.17 -6.12
N SER A 101 -23.28 -16.12 -5.82
CA SER A 101 -23.08 -15.61 -4.47
C SER A 101 -23.39 -14.10 -4.37
N PHE A 102 -23.55 -13.61 -3.15
CA PHE A 102 -23.68 -12.18 -2.86
C PHE A 102 -22.91 -11.80 -1.59
N VAL A 103 -22.60 -10.51 -1.44
CA VAL A 103 -22.02 -9.99 -0.20
C VAL A 103 -23.15 -9.86 0.82
N ASN A 104 -23.13 -10.66 1.87
CA ASN A 104 -24.11 -10.61 2.94
C ASN A 104 -23.76 -9.53 3.96
N ASP A 105 -22.47 -9.43 4.32
CA ASP A 105 -21.98 -8.43 5.28
C ASP A 105 -20.52 -8.07 5.01
N GLY A 106 -20.15 -6.84 5.37
CA GLY A 106 -18.80 -6.31 5.17
C GLY A 106 -18.54 -5.76 3.76
N PRO A 107 -17.28 -5.42 3.42
CA PRO A 107 -16.09 -5.41 4.27
C PRO A 107 -16.23 -4.50 5.50
N SER A 108 -15.85 -5.00 6.68
CA SER A 108 -15.97 -4.26 7.94
C SER A 108 -14.81 -4.57 8.89
N PRO A 109 -14.13 -3.58 9.51
CA PRO A 109 -14.22 -2.16 9.18
C PRO A 109 -13.72 -1.85 7.77
N ASN A 110 -14.26 -0.79 7.16
CA ASN A 110 -13.82 -0.29 5.85
C ASN A 110 -14.12 1.21 5.74
N PRO A 111 -13.11 2.10 5.54
CA PRO A 111 -11.69 1.78 5.43
C PRO A 111 -11.02 1.41 6.78
N VAL A 112 -9.78 0.89 6.69
CA VAL A 112 -8.90 0.65 7.84
C VAL A 112 -7.72 1.60 7.76
N THR A 113 -7.45 2.37 8.82
CA THR A 113 -6.17 3.07 8.96
C THR A 113 -5.20 2.17 9.71
N VAL A 114 -4.11 1.79 9.05
CA VAL A 114 -3.12 0.85 9.58
C VAL A 114 -2.39 1.45 10.78
N HIS A 115 -2.37 0.74 11.88
CA HIS A 115 -1.64 1.09 13.09
C HIS A 115 -0.70 -0.02 13.51
N THR A 116 0.21 0.26 14.44
CA THR A 116 1.04 -0.77 15.06
C THR A 116 0.15 -1.77 15.80
N GLY A 117 0.37 -3.06 15.57
CA GLY A 117 -0.43 -4.14 16.16
C GLY A 117 -1.37 -4.79 15.15
N TYR A 118 -2.51 -5.26 15.64
CA TYR A 118 -3.45 -6.06 14.84
C TYR A 118 -4.40 -5.19 14.04
N ASN A 119 -4.36 -5.34 12.69
CA ASN A 119 -5.25 -4.69 11.76
C ASN A 119 -6.01 -5.75 10.96
N TYR A 120 -7.31 -5.58 10.81
CA TYR A 120 -8.13 -6.52 10.05
C TYR A 120 -9.33 -5.85 9.40
N THR A 121 -9.88 -6.55 8.43
CA THR A 121 -11.23 -6.39 7.90
C THR A 121 -11.82 -7.79 7.68
N TRP A 122 -13.13 -7.90 7.60
CA TRP A 122 -13.80 -9.16 7.29
C TRP A 122 -14.96 -8.94 6.32
N VAL A 123 -15.32 -9.99 5.59
CA VAL A 123 -16.45 -10.00 4.66
C VAL A 123 -17.12 -11.36 4.70
N MET A 124 -18.44 -11.40 4.54
CA MET A 124 -19.23 -12.61 4.41
C MET A 124 -19.87 -12.70 3.04
N PHE A 125 -19.58 -13.77 2.30
CA PHE A 125 -20.26 -14.13 1.07
C PHE A 125 -21.26 -15.25 1.33
N CYS A 126 -22.49 -15.09 0.84
CA CYS A 126 -23.53 -16.11 0.93
C CYS A 126 -23.95 -16.58 -0.45
N PRO A 127 -24.40 -17.85 -0.61
CA PRO A 127 -24.99 -18.30 -1.85
C PRO A 127 -26.33 -17.60 -2.11
N ASN A 128 -26.67 -17.35 -3.38
CA ASN A 128 -27.95 -16.76 -3.78
C ASN A 128 -29.13 -17.71 -3.47
N GLU A 129 -28.85 -19.01 -3.45
CA GLU A 129 -29.82 -20.03 -3.12
C GLU A 129 -29.29 -20.92 -2.00
N GLY A 130 -30.16 -21.33 -1.09
CA GLY A 130 -29.79 -22.15 0.04
C GLY A 130 -29.59 -21.37 1.34
N LEU A 131 -28.90 -22.00 2.27
CA LEU A 131 -28.63 -21.41 3.59
C LEU A 131 -27.32 -20.63 3.55
N CYS A 132 -27.32 -19.48 4.19
CA CYS A 132 -26.09 -18.81 4.58
C CYS A 132 -25.82 -19.16 6.04
N SER A 133 -24.63 -19.69 6.36
CA SER A 133 -24.26 -19.85 7.75
C SER A 133 -24.19 -18.47 8.38
N ALA A 134 -25.08 -18.18 9.31
CA ALA A 134 -24.86 -17.12 10.27
C ALA A 134 -24.08 -17.75 11.41
N GLY A 135 -22.75 -17.45 11.48
CA GLY A 135 -21.90 -17.91 12.57
C GLY A 135 -22.36 -17.40 13.93
#